data_27b79b2764c1066609e9f4760e09f74b
#
_entry.id   27b79b2764c1066609e9f4760e09f74b
#
_cell.length_a   1.000
_cell.length_b   1.000
_cell.length_c   1.000
_cell.angle_alpha   90.00
_cell.angle_beta   90.00
_cell.angle_gamma   90.00
#
_symmetry.space_group_name_H-M   'P 1'
#
loop_
_entity.id
_entity.type
_entity.pdbx_description
1 polymer ?
#
loop_
_entity_poly.entity_id
_entity_poly.type
_entity_poly.pdbx_seq_one_letter_code
_entity_poly.pdbx_strand_id
1 'polypeptide(L)'
;MKISHSIILTSLFFFISCKQNIDVQSRYLESRTPIILISIDGFRWDYFEKTDTPNFDRIIENGVRAEGLIPSYLSKTFPNHLSIVTGSHPNNHGIISNRMYDPIFKERYYIGQGSTAAQDGKWLNREPIWVTVEKQDLRAMTMFWPTSDAEIMGIRPSEWYVYDESITNPQRMEKILSWLDLQGRSRPTFLSTYMNIVDNAGHRYGPDSPEVIDSIIEADENIGILLDGLKARGILEETNIIIVSDHGMASTSSDSVIFLSDYVDLTKLNIVETGPFAQLDVVNDNEIESIYQSLFQVHPELEVYKRYGFPSEYYLTDNPRIQDLTLIASNHWTIIKDRSQFKGNLRGGDHGYSPTATDMHGIFIGTGPDFKKGFFGPRIKNIHLYEMMCSMMNIQPSLNDGNLEESLIFLQ
;
A
#
# COMPACT_ATOMS: atom_id res chain seq x y z
N MET A 1 -51.10 -12.22 -50.78
CA MET A 1 -50.63 -12.97 -49.59
C MET A 1 -49.12 -13.20 -49.75
N LYS A 2 -48.31 -12.20 -49.47
CA LYS A 2 -46.82 -12.26 -49.48
C LYS A 2 -46.29 -11.27 -48.43
N ILE A 3 -46.45 -11.59 -47.15
CA ILE A 3 -45.78 -10.89 -46.05
C ILE A 3 -45.51 -11.94 -45.01
N SER A 4 -44.34 -12.57 -45.03
CA SER A 4 -43.97 -13.48 -43.90
C SER A 4 -42.48 -13.91 -43.87
N HIS A 5 -41.63 -13.44 -44.81
CA HIS A 5 -40.23 -13.95 -44.84
C HIS A 5 -39.14 -12.91 -44.47
N SER A 6 -39.49 -11.64 -44.31
CA SER A 6 -38.46 -10.60 -44.01
C SER A 6 -38.17 -10.40 -42.51
N ILE A 7 -39.10 -10.81 -41.61
CA ILE A 7 -38.91 -10.57 -40.17
C ILE A 7 -38.02 -11.62 -39.54
N ILE A 8 -37.97 -12.85 -40.06
CA ILE A 8 -37.16 -13.95 -39.47
C ILE A 8 -35.67 -13.76 -39.81
N LEU A 9 -35.36 -13.17 -40.96
CA LEU A 9 -33.94 -12.96 -41.34
C LEU A 9 -33.28 -11.83 -40.51
N THR A 10 -33.99 -10.77 -40.14
CA THR A 10 -33.48 -9.67 -39.32
C THR A 10 -33.26 -10.08 -37.88
N SER A 11 -34.09 -10.91 -37.30
CA SER A 11 -33.89 -11.42 -35.92
C SER A 11 -32.72 -12.41 -35.83
N LEU A 12 -32.49 -13.20 -36.90
CA LEU A 12 -31.37 -14.14 -36.93
C LEU A 12 -30.00 -13.42 -37.01
N PHE A 13 -29.92 -12.30 -37.82
CA PHE A 13 -28.73 -11.49 -37.90
C PHE A 13 -28.41 -10.76 -36.58
N PHE A 14 -29.46 -10.33 -35.85
CA PHE A 14 -29.25 -9.67 -34.55
C PHE A 14 -28.71 -10.66 -33.49
N PHE A 15 -29.22 -11.89 -33.46
CA PHE A 15 -28.76 -12.93 -32.56
C PHE A 15 -27.36 -13.43 -32.90
N ILE A 16 -27.00 -13.54 -34.20
CA ILE A 16 -25.66 -13.95 -34.62
C ILE A 16 -24.64 -12.85 -34.32
N SER A 17 -24.98 -11.58 -34.57
CA SER A 17 -24.10 -10.44 -34.25
C SER A 17 -23.87 -10.27 -32.73
N CYS A 18 -24.91 -10.46 -31.91
CA CYS A 18 -24.78 -10.42 -30.46
C CYS A 18 -23.91 -11.58 -29.93
N LYS A 19 -24.10 -12.79 -30.48
CA LYS A 19 -23.33 -13.97 -30.07
C LYS A 19 -21.86 -13.86 -30.52
N GLN A 20 -21.57 -13.34 -31.71
CA GLN A 20 -20.20 -13.09 -32.18
C GLN A 20 -19.51 -11.99 -31.37
N ASN A 21 -20.20 -10.91 -31.00
CA ASN A 21 -19.63 -9.87 -30.13
C ASN A 21 -19.34 -10.39 -28.72
N ILE A 22 -20.19 -11.26 -28.15
CA ILE A 22 -19.97 -11.87 -26.85
C ILE A 22 -18.75 -12.80 -26.89
N ASP A 23 -18.60 -13.63 -27.94
CA ASP A 23 -17.45 -14.52 -28.11
C ASP A 23 -16.13 -13.77 -28.31
N VAL A 24 -16.13 -12.68 -29.08
CA VAL A 24 -14.95 -11.84 -29.30
C VAL A 24 -14.54 -11.15 -28.01
N GLN A 25 -15.49 -10.56 -27.27
CA GLN A 25 -15.22 -9.89 -26.00
C GLN A 25 -14.78 -10.88 -24.91
N SER A 26 -15.36 -12.08 -24.86
CA SER A 26 -14.93 -13.16 -23.96
C SER A 26 -13.48 -13.58 -24.26
N ARG A 27 -13.12 -13.84 -25.53
CA ARG A 27 -11.76 -14.19 -25.94
C ARG A 27 -10.76 -13.07 -25.67
N TYR A 28 -11.18 -11.81 -25.83
CA TYR A 28 -10.33 -10.66 -25.53
C TYR A 28 -10.04 -10.56 -24.00
N LEU A 29 -11.02 -10.86 -23.15
CA LEU A 29 -10.84 -10.90 -21.70
C LEU A 29 -9.99 -12.10 -21.24
N GLU A 30 -10.15 -13.25 -21.91
CA GLU A 30 -9.33 -14.45 -21.65
C GLU A 30 -7.88 -14.29 -22.08
N SER A 31 -7.58 -13.40 -23.03
CA SER A 31 -6.23 -13.14 -23.53
C SER A 31 -5.45 -12.10 -22.72
N ARG A 32 -6.06 -11.46 -21.72
CA ARG A 32 -5.36 -10.48 -20.90
C ARG A 32 -4.49 -11.17 -19.84
N THR A 33 -3.27 -10.69 -19.73
CA THR A 33 -2.34 -11.11 -18.67
C THR A 33 -2.83 -10.60 -17.31
N PRO A 34 -3.13 -11.47 -16.36
CA PRO A 34 -3.51 -11.03 -15.02
C PRO A 34 -2.32 -10.46 -14.26
N ILE A 35 -2.59 -9.49 -13.37
CA ILE A 35 -1.63 -8.98 -12.41
C ILE A 35 -1.97 -9.51 -11.02
N ILE A 36 -0.99 -10.11 -10.36
CA ILE A 36 -1.02 -10.44 -8.93
C ILE A 36 -0.14 -9.45 -8.20
N LEU A 37 -0.74 -8.59 -7.37
CA LEU A 37 -0.04 -7.65 -6.50
C LEU A 37 -0.01 -8.20 -5.08
N ILE A 38 1.19 -8.41 -4.54
CA ILE A 38 1.41 -8.92 -3.18
C ILE A 38 2.15 -7.86 -2.38
N SER A 39 1.63 -7.49 -1.22
CA SER A 39 2.37 -6.69 -0.27
C SER A 39 2.88 -7.53 0.90
N ILE A 40 4.15 -7.33 1.24
CA ILE A 40 4.79 -7.87 2.44
C ILE A 40 5.16 -6.66 3.29
N ASP A 41 4.31 -6.36 4.27
CA ASP A 41 4.43 -5.21 5.15
C ASP A 41 5.79 -5.16 5.86
N GLY A 42 6.42 -3.99 5.85
CA GLY A 42 7.68 -3.76 6.56
C GLY A 42 8.91 -4.48 5.99
N PHE A 43 8.82 -5.08 4.79
CA PHE A 43 9.96 -5.76 4.17
C PHE A 43 10.94 -4.71 3.62
N ARG A 44 12.00 -4.42 4.39
CA ARG A 44 13.00 -3.42 4.06
C ARG A 44 13.85 -3.85 2.85
N TRP A 45 14.26 -2.89 2.03
CA TRP A 45 14.96 -3.08 0.75
C TRP A 45 16.20 -4.00 0.80
N ASP A 46 16.90 -4.05 1.97
CA ASP A 46 18.13 -4.81 2.19
C ASP A 46 17.89 -6.20 2.83
N TYR A 47 16.64 -6.59 3.09
CA TYR A 47 16.34 -7.85 3.76
C TYR A 47 16.69 -9.10 2.93
N PHE A 48 16.78 -8.98 1.62
CA PHE A 48 17.30 -10.04 0.75
C PHE A 48 18.76 -10.43 1.04
N GLU A 49 19.51 -9.58 1.75
CA GLU A 49 20.92 -9.83 2.11
C GLU A 49 21.06 -10.53 3.46
N LYS A 50 19.95 -10.71 4.21
CA LYS A 50 19.97 -11.29 5.56
C LYS A 50 19.89 -12.81 5.59
N THR A 51 19.31 -13.43 4.57
CA THR A 51 19.12 -14.87 4.47
C THR A 51 18.88 -15.29 3.02
N ASP A 52 19.03 -16.59 2.74
CA ASP A 52 18.70 -17.14 1.43
C ASP A 52 17.19 -17.08 1.18
N THR A 53 16.81 -16.58 0.01
CA THR A 53 15.41 -16.39 -0.41
C THR A 53 15.18 -16.99 -1.80
N PRO A 54 15.24 -18.34 -1.96
CA PRO A 54 15.30 -18.97 -3.27
C PRO A 54 14.06 -18.73 -4.14
N ASN A 55 12.89 -18.44 -3.57
CA ASN A 55 11.68 -18.16 -4.34
C ASN A 55 11.63 -16.70 -4.81
N PHE A 56 12.08 -15.75 -3.99
CA PHE A 56 12.28 -14.38 -4.45
C PHE A 56 13.37 -14.33 -5.53
N ASP A 57 14.46 -15.10 -5.38
CA ASP A 57 15.53 -15.17 -6.38
C ASP A 57 14.99 -15.66 -7.74
N ARG A 58 14.09 -16.64 -7.76
CA ARG A 58 13.40 -17.09 -8.99
C ARG A 58 12.66 -15.93 -9.69
N ILE A 59 12.03 -15.04 -8.92
CA ILE A 59 11.35 -13.86 -9.46
C ILE A 59 12.37 -12.85 -10.01
N ILE A 60 13.41 -12.56 -9.25
CA ILE A 60 14.42 -11.55 -9.57
C ILE A 60 15.23 -11.97 -10.81
N GLU A 61 15.65 -13.21 -10.89
CA GLU A 61 16.40 -13.76 -12.03
C GLU A 61 15.60 -13.77 -13.33
N ASN A 62 14.29 -13.99 -13.25
CA ASN A 62 13.40 -14.02 -14.42
C ASN A 62 12.60 -12.73 -14.64
N GLY A 63 12.89 -11.69 -13.86
CA GLY A 63 12.15 -10.45 -13.87
C GLY A 63 13.01 -9.26 -13.48
N VAL A 64 12.48 -8.41 -12.62
CA VAL A 64 13.08 -7.14 -12.21
C VAL A 64 13.16 -6.99 -10.69
N ARG A 65 14.18 -6.28 -10.22
CA ARG A 65 14.27 -5.77 -8.85
C ARG A 65 14.68 -4.30 -8.90
N ALA A 66 14.00 -3.45 -8.17
CA ALA A 66 14.49 -2.10 -7.89
C ALA A 66 15.48 -2.12 -6.71
N GLU A 67 16.42 -1.19 -6.68
CA GLU A 67 17.31 -0.97 -5.52
C GLU A 67 16.50 -0.70 -4.23
N GLY A 68 15.28 -0.17 -4.36
CA GLY A 68 14.32 0.01 -3.27
C GLY A 68 13.06 0.71 -3.74
N LEU A 69 11.98 0.55 -2.99
CA LEU A 69 10.72 1.25 -3.18
C LEU A 69 10.62 2.38 -2.17
N ILE A 70 10.66 3.62 -2.65
CA ILE A 70 10.61 4.82 -1.81
C ILE A 70 9.16 5.07 -1.41
N PRO A 71 8.83 5.05 -0.11
CA PRO A 71 7.48 5.34 0.36
C PRO A 71 7.14 6.83 0.22
N SER A 72 5.84 7.13 0.20
CA SER A 72 5.36 8.49 0.44
C SER A 72 5.49 8.85 1.93
N TYR A 73 5.62 10.14 2.23
CA TYR A 73 5.57 10.62 3.60
C TYR A 73 4.09 10.65 4.09
N LEU A 74 3.73 10.14 5.23
CA LEU A 74 4.47 9.40 6.25
C LEU A 74 4.68 7.95 5.80
N SER A 75 5.84 7.37 6.11
CA SER A 75 6.15 5.97 5.79
C SER A 75 5.41 5.03 6.77
N LYS A 76 4.08 5.03 6.70
CA LYS A 76 3.13 4.22 7.49
C LYS A 76 2.31 3.32 6.57
N THR A 77 1.80 2.23 7.13
CA THR A 77 1.13 1.14 6.43
C THR A 77 -0.01 1.60 5.52
N PHE A 78 -1.08 2.18 6.07
CA PHE A 78 -2.23 2.56 5.26
C PHE A 78 -1.94 3.65 4.24
N PRO A 79 -1.26 4.77 4.60
CA PRO A 79 -0.86 5.75 3.61
C PRO A 79 -0.14 5.16 2.41
N ASN A 80 0.83 4.25 2.64
CA ASN A 80 1.67 3.76 1.56
C ASN A 80 1.01 2.64 0.74
N HIS A 81 0.24 1.75 1.35
CA HIS A 81 -0.57 0.80 0.59
C HIS A 81 -1.56 1.52 -0.34
N LEU A 82 -2.14 2.63 0.13
CA LEU A 82 -3.05 3.42 -0.70
C LEU A 82 -2.30 4.24 -1.75
N SER A 83 -1.10 4.75 -1.45
CA SER A 83 -0.26 5.40 -2.46
C SER A 83 0.08 4.46 -3.61
N ILE A 84 0.41 3.19 -3.33
CA ILE A 84 0.70 2.16 -4.35
C ILE A 84 -0.49 1.94 -5.29
N VAL A 85 -1.70 1.83 -4.76
CA VAL A 85 -2.89 1.45 -5.53
C VAL A 85 -3.69 2.62 -6.08
N THR A 86 -3.40 3.85 -5.67
CA THR A 86 -4.06 5.07 -6.18
C THR A 86 -3.12 5.93 -7.02
N GLY A 87 -1.80 5.65 -7.00
CA GLY A 87 -0.79 6.49 -7.62
C GLY A 87 -0.70 7.89 -7.01
N SER A 88 -1.19 8.09 -5.78
CA SER A 88 -1.32 9.41 -5.20
C SER A 88 -0.63 9.54 -3.87
N HIS A 89 -0.13 10.74 -3.58
CA HIS A 89 0.40 11.07 -2.26
C HIS A 89 -0.70 11.09 -1.19
N PRO A 90 -0.38 10.85 0.09
CA PRO A 90 -1.32 10.88 1.21
C PRO A 90 -2.15 12.16 1.31
N ASN A 91 -1.58 13.30 0.98
CA ASN A 91 -2.30 14.58 0.89
C ASN A 91 -3.52 14.49 -0.03
N ASN A 92 -3.38 13.82 -1.17
CA ASN A 92 -4.37 13.77 -2.23
C ASN A 92 -5.35 12.60 -2.06
N HIS A 93 -4.87 11.40 -1.69
CA HIS A 93 -5.79 10.29 -1.44
C HIS A 93 -6.48 10.36 -0.08
N GLY A 94 -6.01 11.20 0.84
CA GLY A 94 -6.71 11.55 2.08
C GLY A 94 -6.31 10.75 3.32
N ILE A 95 -5.74 9.57 3.20
CA ILE A 95 -5.27 8.79 4.35
C ILE A 95 -3.83 9.20 4.65
N ILE A 96 -3.66 10.19 5.53
CA ILE A 96 -2.35 10.79 5.83
C ILE A 96 -1.58 10.04 6.91
N SER A 97 -2.25 9.23 7.73
CA SER A 97 -1.65 8.38 8.77
C SER A 97 -2.56 7.19 9.10
N ASN A 98 -2.01 6.22 9.85
CA ASN A 98 -2.77 5.12 10.46
C ASN A 98 -3.72 5.61 11.57
N ARG A 99 -3.50 6.82 12.08
CA ARG A 99 -4.37 7.53 13.03
C ARG A 99 -4.46 8.99 12.63
N MET A 100 -5.67 9.50 12.47
CA MET A 100 -5.89 10.90 12.12
C MET A 100 -7.25 11.39 12.65
N TYR A 101 -7.40 12.69 12.75
CA TYR A 101 -8.67 13.34 13.03
C TYR A 101 -9.09 14.18 11.83
N ASP A 102 -10.32 14.02 11.40
CA ASP A 102 -10.91 14.85 10.33
C ASP A 102 -11.78 15.93 10.93
N PRO A 103 -11.44 17.21 10.78
CA PRO A 103 -12.21 18.32 11.34
C PRO A 103 -13.54 18.58 10.61
N ILE A 104 -13.67 18.09 9.36
CA ILE A 104 -14.89 18.23 8.55
C ILE A 104 -15.91 17.19 8.98
N PHE A 105 -15.48 15.92 9.07
CA PHE A 105 -16.32 14.82 9.56
C PHE A 105 -16.51 14.87 11.08
N LYS A 106 -15.59 15.54 11.81
CA LYS A 106 -15.48 15.53 13.28
C LYS A 106 -15.33 14.11 13.83
N GLU A 107 -14.61 13.28 13.11
CA GLU A 107 -14.39 11.87 13.42
C GLU A 107 -12.90 11.53 13.46
N ARG A 108 -12.58 10.49 14.21
CA ARG A 108 -11.25 9.89 14.26
C ARG A 108 -11.20 8.68 13.33
N TYR A 109 -10.17 8.63 12.51
CA TYR A 109 -9.76 7.44 11.79
C TYR A 109 -8.65 6.76 12.59
N TYR A 110 -8.75 5.46 12.78
CA TYR A 110 -7.65 4.66 13.29
C TYR A 110 -7.77 3.23 12.78
N ILE A 111 -6.63 2.55 12.62
CA ILE A 111 -6.56 1.13 12.33
C ILE A 111 -6.31 0.37 13.64
N GLY A 112 -6.89 -0.80 13.81
CA GLY A 112 -6.71 -1.64 14.98
C GLY A 112 -8.01 -2.26 15.48
N GLN A 113 -7.88 -3.03 16.54
CA GLN A 113 -9.00 -3.80 17.09
C GLN A 113 -10.22 -2.91 17.43
N GLY A 114 -11.37 -3.30 16.91
CA GLY A 114 -12.65 -2.62 17.14
C GLY A 114 -12.91 -1.41 16.25
N SER A 115 -11.98 -1.03 15.35
CA SER A 115 -12.22 0.02 14.36
C SER A 115 -12.79 -0.54 13.08
N THR A 116 -13.78 0.16 12.52
CA THR A 116 -14.33 -0.07 11.17
C THR A 116 -14.00 1.08 10.22
N ALA A 117 -13.15 2.02 10.63
CA ALA A 117 -12.86 3.21 9.83
C ALA A 117 -12.25 2.86 8.45
N ALA A 118 -11.39 1.84 8.39
CA ALA A 118 -10.79 1.38 7.14
C ALA A 118 -11.82 0.76 6.15
N GLN A 119 -13.01 0.38 6.63
CA GLN A 119 -14.10 -0.17 5.84
C GLN A 119 -15.08 0.88 5.31
N ASP A 120 -14.84 2.15 5.62
CA ASP A 120 -15.66 3.27 5.18
C ASP A 120 -14.92 4.07 4.09
N GLY A 121 -15.39 3.95 2.85
CA GLY A 121 -14.78 4.59 1.69
C GLY A 121 -14.79 6.12 1.69
N LYS A 122 -15.53 6.77 2.61
CA LYS A 122 -15.55 8.25 2.73
C LYS A 122 -14.18 8.85 3.04
N TRP A 123 -13.27 8.04 3.61
CA TRP A 123 -11.94 8.51 3.97
C TRP A 123 -10.99 8.63 2.78
N LEU A 124 -11.28 7.93 1.67
CA LEU A 124 -10.42 7.89 0.49
C LEU A 124 -10.93 8.83 -0.61
N ASN A 125 -10.08 9.76 -1.03
CA ASN A 125 -10.39 10.79 -2.02
C ASN A 125 -9.89 10.47 -3.44
N ARG A 126 -9.22 9.32 -3.62
CA ARG A 126 -8.69 8.85 -4.92
C ARG A 126 -9.17 7.45 -5.21
N GLU A 127 -9.25 7.14 -6.48
CA GLU A 127 -9.71 5.86 -6.98
C GLU A 127 -8.60 4.81 -6.90
N PRO A 128 -8.76 3.73 -6.12
CA PRO A 128 -7.78 2.66 -6.11
C PRO A 128 -7.93 1.75 -7.33
N ILE A 129 -6.87 1.03 -7.68
CA ILE A 129 -6.76 0.25 -8.91
C ILE A 129 -7.89 -0.76 -9.10
N TRP A 130 -8.39 -1.39 -8.05
CA TRP A 130 -9.53 -2.31 -8.16
C TRP A 130 -10.82 -1.62 -8.60
N VAL A 131 -11.04 -0.36 -8.22
CA VAL A 131 -12.16 0.45 -8.69
C VAL A 131 -11.95 0.83 -10.16
N THR A 132 -10.74 1.22 -10.54
CA THR A 132 -10.37 1.52 -11.92
C THR A 132 -10.59 0.33 -12.85
N VAL A 133 -10.25 -0.87 -12.40
CA VAL A 133 -10.46 -2.14 -13.10
C VAL A 133 -11.96 -2.43 -13.29
N GLU A 134 -12.74 -2.38 -12.19
CA GLU A 134 -14.18 -2.66 -12.24
C GLU A 134 -14.96 -1.65 -13.09
N LYS A 135 -14.59 -0.37 -13.06
CA LYS A 135 -15.19 0.68 -13.91
C LYS A 135 -14.99 0.43 -15.41
N GLN A 136 -13.99 -0.34 -15.78
CA GLN A 136 -13.67 -0.66 -17.17
C GLN A 136 -14.10 -2.08 -17.56
N ASP A 137 -15.16 -2.61 -16.91
CA ASP A 137 -15.78 -3.91 -17.17
C ASP A 137 -14.83 -5.11 -17.02
N LEU A 138 -13.75 -4.95 -16.25
CA LEU A 138 -12.83 -6.02 -15.84
C LEU A 138 -13.16 -6.49 -14.42
N ARG A 139 -12.43 -7.49 -13.92
CA ARG A 139 -12.64 -8.03 -12.58
C ARG A 139 -11.41 -7.84 -11.71
N ALA A 140 -11.63 -7.29 -10.53
CA ALA A 140 -10.64 -7.19 -9.47
C ALA A 140 -11.05 -8.07 -8.28
N MET A 141 -10.09 -8.82 -7.72
CA MET A 141 -10.30 -9.61 -6.52
C MET A 141 -9.21 -9.28 -5.50
N THR A 142 -9.62 -8.94 -4.28
CA THR A 142 -8.71 -8.43 -3.26
C THR A 142 -8.86 -9.21 -1.96
N MET A 143 -7.74 -9.53 -1.34
CA MET A 143 -7.70 -10.18 -0.04
C MET A 143 -6.79 -9.41 0.91
N PHE A 144 -7.41 -8.67 1.85
CA PHE A 144 -6.73 -7.98 2.94
C PHE A 144 -5.86 -6.78 2.55
N TRP A 145 -5.85 -6.36 1.28
CA TRP A 145 -5.21 -5.07 0.96
C TRP A 145 -5.90 -3.96 1.75
N PRO A 146 -5.16 -3.07 2.41
CA PRO A 146 -5.75 -1.98 3.20
C PRO A 146 -6.87 -1.24 2.47
N THR A 147 -8.05 -1.13 3.11
CA THR A 147 -9.27 -0.47 2.60
C THR A 147 -9.97 -1.19 1.43
N SER A 148 -9.49 -2.35 0.97
CA SER A 148 -10.12 -3.06 -0.15
C SER A 148 -11.48 -3.69 0.21
N ASP A 149 -11.81 -3.78 1.47
CA ASP A 149 -13.12 -4.19 2.02
C ASP A 149 -14.11 -3.02 2.15
N ALA A 150 -13.72 -1.79 1.79
CA ALA A 150 -14.58 -0.63 1.73
C ALA A 150 -15.27 -0.49 0.36
N GLU A 151 -16.48 0.08 0.37
CA GLU A 151 -17.11 0.57 -0.85
C GLU A 151 -16.57 1.97 -1.16
N ILE A 152 -15.77 2.09 -2.24
CA ILE A 152 -15.12 3.33 -2.61
C ILE A 152 -15.79 3.87 -3.87
N MET A 153 -16.29 5.11 -3.81
CA MET A 153 -17.00 5.76 -4.93
C MET A 153 -18.17 4.89 -5.47
N GLY A 154 -18.85 4.13 -4.59
CA GLY A 154 -19.97 3.26 -4.93
C GLY A 154 -19.57 1.93 -5.57
N ILE A 155 -18.28 1.56 -5.54
CA ILE A 155 -17.75 0.34 -6.18
C ILE A 155 -16.93 -0.46 -5.19
N ARG A 156 -17.08 -1.78 -5.25
CA ARG A 156 -16.27 -2.78 -4.56
C ARG A 156 -15.55 -3.67 -5.57
N PRO A 157 -14.46 -4.34 -5.18
CA PRO A 157 -13.94 -5.46 -5.96
C PRO A 157 -15.02 -6.53 -6.18
N SER A 158 -14.92 -7.30 -7.25
CA SER A 158 -15.83 -8.42 -7.55
C SER A 158 -15.84 -9.48 -6.45
N GLU A 159 -14.70 -9.69 -5.77
CA GLU A 159 -14.60 -10.48 -4.54
C GLU A 159 -13.60 -9.79 -3.60
N TRP A 160 -13.92 -9.74 -2.32
CA TRP A 160 -13.14 -9.07 -1.28
C TRP A 160 -13.37 -9.72 0.09
N TYR A 161 -12.43 -9.50 1.02
CA TYR A 161 -12.48 -10.06 2.37
C TYR A 161 -12.21 -8.99 3.41
N VAL A 162 -12.99 -8.99 4.50
CA VAL A 162 -12.63 -8.27 5.73
C VAL A 162 -11.39 -8.93 6.33
N TYR A 163 -10.46 -8.12 6.81
CA TYR A 163 -9.21 -8.62 7.38
C TYR A 163 -9.45 -9.62 8.52
N ASP A 164 -8.84 -10.79 8.40
CA ASP A 164 -8.93 -11.88 9.37
C ASP A 164 -7.56 -12.56 9.52
N GLU A 165 -6.94 -12.38 10.68
CA GLU A 165 -5.63 -12.97 11.00
C GLU A 165 -5.64 -14.50 11.10
N SER A 166 -6.80 -15.11 11.27
CA SER A 166 -6.92 -16.57 11.33
C SER A 166 -6.68 -17.24 9.97
N ILE A 167 -6.82 -16.49 8.87
CA ILE A 167 -6.51 -16.96 7.52
C ILE A 167 -5.00 -16.83 7.29
N THR A 168 -4.34 -17.98 7.26
CA THR A 168 -2.87 -18.06 7.16
C THR A 168 -2.35 -17.61 5.79
N ASN A 169 -1.07 -17.22 5.71
CA ASN A 169 -0.45 -16.80 4.45
C ASN A 169 -0.50 -17.90 3.35
N PRO A 170 -0.25 -19.20 3.63
CA PRO A 170 -0.50 -20.25 2.65
C PRO A 170 -1.93 -20.27 2.12
N GLN A 171 -2.94 -20.10 2.98
CA GLN A 171 -4.34 -20.06 2.56
C GLN A 171 -4.64 -18.83 1.67
N ARG A 172 -3.96 -17.71 1.90
CA ARG A 172 -4.06 -16.52 1.03
C ARG A 172 -3.49 -16.82 -0.36
N MET A 173 -2.35 -17.51 -0.46
CA MET A 173 -1.77 -17.92 -1.75
C MET A 173 -2.68 -18.92 -2.49
N GLU A 174 -3.24 -19.90 -1.79
CA GLU A 174 -4.19 -20.84 -2.36
C GLU A 174 -5.45 -20.14 -2.86
N LYS A 175 -5.93 -19.10 -2.14
CA LYS A 175 -7.08 -18.32 -2.57
C LYS A 175 -6.79 -17.54 -3.87
N ILE A 176 -5.64 -16.88 -3.97
CA ILE A 176 -5.19 -16.23 -5.21
C ILE A 176 -5.18 -17.21 -6.39
N LEU A 177 -4.61 -18.40 -6.18
CA LEU A 177 -4.57 -19.46 -7.19
C LEU A 177 -5.97 -19.92 -7.61
N SER A 178 -6.90 -20.07 -6.65
CA SER A 178 -8.28 -20.48 -6.94
C SER A 178 -9.05 -19.44 -7.76
N TRP A 179 -8.75 -18.17 -7.61
CA TRP A 179 -9.35 -17.11 -8.42
C TRP A 179 -8.91 -17.17 -9.89
N LEU A 180 -7.67 -17.61 -10.13
CA LEU A 180 -7.16 -17.81 -11.50
C LEU A 180 -7.76 -19.02 -12.21
N ASP A 181 -8.38 -19.95 -11.47
CA ASP A 181 -9.11 -21.09 -12.05
C ASP A 181 -10.49 -20.67 -12.64
N LEU A 182 -10.97 -19.46 -12.34
CA LEU A 182 -12.20 -18.91 -12.90
C LEU A 182 -12.05 -18.68 -14.41
N GLN A 183 -13.16 -18.81 -15.14
CA GLN A 183 -13.17 -18.75 -16.60
C GLN A 183 -14.01 -17.58 -17.12
N GLY A 184 -13.73 -17.16 -18.34
CA GLY A 184 -14.48 -16.14 -19.07
C GLY A 184 -14.52 -14.81 -18.33
N ARG A 185 -15.70 -14.21 -18.25
CA ARG A 185 -15.90 -12.90 -17.60
C ARG A 185 -15.70 -12.89 -16.09
N SER A 186 -15.67 -14.06 -15.45
CA SER A 186 -15.42 -14.18 -14.01
C SER A 186 -13.93 -14.20 -13.67
N ARG A 187 -13.05 -14.43 -14.67
CA ARG A 187 -11.60 -14.47 -14.45
C ARG A 187 -11.09 -13.06 -14.13
N PRO A 188 -10.39 -12.88 -12.99
CA PRO A 188 -9.87 -11.57 -12.62
C PRO A 188 -8.71 -11.15 -13.52
N THR A 189 -8.63 -9.84 -13.78
CA THR A 189 -7.47 -9.18 -14.43
C THR A 189 -6.53 -8.62 -13.37
N PHE A 190 -7.04 -8.28 -12.18
CA PHE A 190 -6.27 -7.79 -11.07
C PHE A 190 -6.58 -8.60 -9.80
N LEU A 191 -5.53 -9.04 -9.14
CA LEU A 191 -5.62 -9.74 -7.85
C LEU A 191 -4.67 -9.09 -6.86
N SER A 192 -5.06 -9.00 -5.59
CA SER A 192 -4.13 -8.55 -4.56
C SER A 192 -4.27 -9.31 -3.25
N THR A 193 -3.14 -9.38 -2.51
CA THR A 193 -3.11 -9.89 -1.15
C THR A 193 -2.03 -9.19 -0.33
N TYR A 194 -2.06 -9.42 0.98
CA TYR A 194 -1.24 -8.74 1.98
C TYR A 194 -0.73 -9.72 3.03
N MET A 195 0.51 -9.56 3.47
CA MET A 195 1.16 -10.31 4.55
C MET A 195 1.79 -9.32 5.55
N ASN A 196 1.53 -9.49 6.86
CA ASN A 196 2.01 -8.62 7.92
C ASN A 196 3.15 -9.20 8.76
N ILE A 197 3.67 -10.36 8.39
CA ILE A 197 4.56 -11.15 9.26
C ILE A 197 5.90 -10.46 9.50
N VAL A 198 6.46 -9.78 8.49
CA VAL A 198 7.78 -9.14 8.60
C VAL A 198 7.69 -7.86 9.43
N ASP A 199 6.65 -7.05 9.23
CA ASP A 199 6.38 -5.86 10.04
C ASP A 199 6.16 -6.21 11.52
N ASN A 200 5.32 -7.20 11.80
CA ASN A 200 5.07 -7.67 13.17
C ASN A 200 6.37 -8.12 13.88
N ALA A 201 7.24 -8.84 13.18
CA ALA A 201 8.53 -9.25 13.71
C ALA A 201 9.44 -8.03 13.93
N GLY A 202 9.50 -7.11 12.96
CA GLY A 202 10.27 -5.88 13.01
C GLY A 202 9.88 -5.00 14.20
N HIS A 203 8.60 -4.75 14.39
CA HIS A 203 8.08 -3.99 15.53
C HIS A 203 8.45 -4.62 16.87
N ARG A 204 8.32 -5.92 16.98
CA ARG A 204 8.47 -6.62 18.26
C ARG A 204 9.93 -6.84 18.65
N TYR A 205 10.78 -7.17 17.68
CA TYR A 205 12.13 -7.66 17.93
C TYR A 205 13.23 -6.78 17.33
N GLY A 206 12.89 -5.90 16.40
CA GLY A 206 13.81 -5.04 15.67
C GLY A 206 14.24 -5.63 14.32
N PRO A 207 14.67 -4.74 13.39
CA PRO A 207 14.93 -5.10 11.99
C PRO A 207 16.07 -6.10 11.78
N ASP A 208 16.95 -6.25 12.77
CA ASP A 208 18.15 -7.11 12.69
C ASP A 208 18.04 -8.37 13.56
N SER A 209 16.83 -8.69 14.04
CA SER A 209 16.59 -9.82 14.91
C SER A 209 16.51 -11.15 14.14
N PRO A 210 16.81 -12.28 14.80
CA PRO A 210 16.57 -13.61 14.21
C PRO A 210 15.11 -13.83 13.82
N GLU A 211 14.16 -13.28 14.55
CA GLU A 211 12.73 -13.41 14.28
C GLU A 211 12.31 -12.70 12.97
N VAL A 212 13.00 -11.61 12.60
CA VAL A 212 12.82 -10.99 11.29
C VAL A 212 13.37 -11.90 10.20
N ILE A 213 14.52 -12.54 10.41
CA ILE A 213 15.07 -13.53 9.47
C ILE A 213 14.09 -14.68 9.26
N ASP A 214 13.53 -15.24 10.33
CA ASP A 214 12.54 -16.31 10.25
C ASP A 214 11.28 -15.85 9.47
N SER A 215 10.84 -14.60 9.66
CA SER A 215 9.68 -14.05 8.94
C SER A 215 9.96 -13.80 7.44
N ILE A 216 11.20 -13.49 7.07
CA ILE A 216 11.63 -13.37 5.67
C ILE A 216 11.59 -14.75 5.00
N ILE A 217 12.08 -15.79 5.68
CA ILE A 217 12.03 -17.19 5.20
C ILE A 217 10.59 -17.63 5.00
N GLU A 218 9.71 -17.36 5.98
CA GLU A 218 8.27 -17.67 5.86
C GLU A 218 7.63 -16.94 4.67
N ALA A 219 7.98 -15.66 4.45
CA ALA A 219 7.49 -14.91 3.30
C ALA A 219 7.95 -15.55 1.97
N ASP A 220 9.22 -15.94 1.86
CA ASP A 220 9.77 -16.62 0.70
C ASP A 220 9.07 -17.96 0.42
N GLU A 221 8.83 -18.77 1.45
CA GLU A 221 8.09 -20.03 1.33
C GLU A 221 6.67 -19.83 0.79
N ASN A 222 5.96 -18.79 1.23
CA ASN A 222 4.63 -18.46 0.73
C ASN A 222 4.66 -18.03 -0.74
N ILE A 223 5.68 -17.30 -1.18
CA ILE A 223 5.89 -17.00 -2.59
C ILE A 223 6.16 -18.28 -3.38
N GLY A 224 6.90 -19.25 -2.82
CA GLY A 224 7.10 -20.57 -3.38
C GLY A 224 5.78 -21.30 -3.67
N ILE A 225 4.84 -21.29 -2.73
CA ILE A 225 3.50 -21.88 -2.92
C ILE A 225 2.80 -21.25 -4.14
N LEU A 226 2.85 -19.93 -4.28
CA LEU A 226 2.24 -19.26 -5.42
C LEU A 226 2.90 -19.66 -6.73
N LEU A 227 4.23 -19.58 -6.81
CA LEU A 227 4.97 -19.88 -8.04
C LEU A 227 4.75 -21.33 -8.50
N ASP A 228 4.79 -22.28 -7.58
CA ASP A 228 4.57 -23.70 -7.88
C ASP A 228 3.10 -23.96 -8.27
N GLY A 229 2.16 -23.27 -7.64
CA GLY A 229 0.75 -23.32 -8.00
C GLY A 229 0.46 -22.77 -9.39
N LEU A 230 1.10 -21.68 -9.80
CA LEU A 230 1.01 -21.10 -11.15
C LEU A 230 1.66 -22.04 -12.19
N LYS A 231 2.82 -22.62 -11.86
CA LYS A 231 3.51 -23.57 -12.72
C LYS A 231 2.69 -24.84 -12.93
N ALA A 232 2.07 -25.38 -11.89
CA ALA A 232 1.19 -26.55 -11.99
C ALA A 232 -0.03 -26.31 -12.88
N ARG A 233 -0.49 -25.06 -12.99
CA ARG A 233 -1.58 -24.61 -13.89
C ARG A 233 -1.08 -24.28 -15.31
N GLY A 234 0.22 -24.24 -15.53
CA GLY A 234 0.81 -23.87 -16.82
C GLY A 234 0.66 -22.40 -17.19
N ILE A 235 0.44 -21.53 -16.21
CA ILE A 235 0.17 -20.08 -16.41
C ILE A 235 1.24 -19.16 -15.77
N LEU A 236 2.33 -19.72 -15.27
CA LEU A 236 3.39 -18.91 -14.63
C LEU A 236 3.97 -17.86 -15.58
N GLU A 237 4.26 -18.24 -16.82
CA GLU A 237 4.82 -17.35 -17.85
C GLU A 237 3.75 -16.40 -18.48
N GLU A 238 2.47 -16.60 -18.13
CA GLU A 238 1.34 -15.82 -18.62
C GLU A 238 0.77 -14.86 -17.55
N THR A 239 1.44 -14.77 -16.39
CA THR A 239 0.96 -14.02 -15.24
C THR A 239 2.03 -13.01 -14.81
N ASN A 240 1.64 -11.74 -14.66
CA ASN A 240 2.49 -10.74 -14.04
C ASN A 240 2.36 -10.83 -12.51
N ILE A 241 3.47 -10.94 -11.84
CA ILE A 241 3.57 -10.93 -10.38
C ILE A 241 4.35 -9.70 -9.96
N ILE A 242 3.78 -8.91 -9.06
CA ILE A 242 4.38 -7.73 -8.47
C ILE A 242 4.41 -7.93 -6.96
N ILE A 243 5.59 -7.87 -6.35
CA ILE A 243 5.75 -7.94 -4.91
C ILE A 243 6.34 -6.62 -4.43
N VAL A 244 5.69 -6.02 -3.44
CA VAL A 244 6.06 -4.74 -2.86
C VAL A 244 6.10 -4.80 -1.35
N SER A 245 6.74 -3.80 -0.75
CA SER A 245 6.50 -3.42 0.64
C SER A 245 6.13 -1.95 0.69
N ASP A 246 5.26 -1.59 1.59
CA ASP A 246 4.78 -0.24 1.81
C ASP A 246 5.83 0.67 2.45
N HIS A 247 6.70 0.12 3.30
CA HIS A 247 7.83 0.75 3.95
C HIS A 247 8.87 -0.27 4.43
N GLY A 248 9.95 0.23 4.98
CA GLY A 248 10.94 -0.57 5.71
C GLY A 248 10.74 -0.50 7.23
N MET A 249 11.84 -0.62 7.99
CA MET A 249 11.84 -0.68 9.46
C MET A 249 13.16 -0.13 10.01
N ALA A 250 13.08 0.77 11.00
CA ALA A 250 14.25 1.26 11.73
C ALA A 250 14.24 0.72 13.17
N SER A 251 15.41 0.46 13.74
CA SER A 251 15.52 0.05 15.14
C SER A 251 15.15 1.19 16.09
N THR A 252 14.55 0.86 17.23
CA THR A 252 14.24 1.82 18.31
C THR A 252 15.10 1.58 19.54
N SER A 253 15.34 2.64 20.33
CA SER A 253 16.12 2.56 21.56
C SER A 253 15.54 3.43 22.66
N SER A 254 15.62 2.95 23.90
CA SER A 254 15.24 3.74 25.08
C SER A 254 16.13 4.98 25.31
N ASP A 255 17.29 5.02 24.69
CA ASP A 255 18.22 6.17 24.74
C ASP A 255 17.88 7.27 23.72
N SER A 256 17.02 6.95 22.72
CA SER A 256 16.63 7.84 21.64
C SER A 256 15.17 8.25 21.75
N VAL A 257 14.81 8.93 22.86
CA VAL A 257 13.43 9.30 23.18
C VAL A 257 13.29 10.79 23.45
N ILE A 258 12.29 11.41 22.86
CA ILE A 258 11.90 12.81 23.05
C ILE A 258 10.55 12.83 23.80
N PHE A 259 10.54 13.41 24.99
CA PHE A 259 9.30 13.50 25.79
C PHE A 259 8.63 14.86 25.59
N LEU A 260 7.41 14.90 25.09
CA LEU A 260 6.65 16.15 24.89
C LEU A 260 6.41 16.87 26.23
N SER A 261 6.19 16.12 27.30
CA SER A 261 6.00 16.66 28.64
C SER A 261 7.17 17.51 29.19
N ASP A 262 8.37 17.37 28.60
CA ASP A 262 9.53 18.17 29.02
C ASP A 262 9.51 19.59 28.43
N TYR A 263 8.71 19.83 27.37
CA TYR A 263 8.73 21.07 26.58
C TYR A 263 7.41 21.81 26.54
N VAL A 264 6.28 21.14 26.75
CA VAL A 264 4.94 21.71 26.62
C VAL A 264 3.96 21.18 27.66
N ASP A 265 3.03 22.03 28.08
CA ASP A 265 1.90 21.63 28.93
C ASP A 265 0.92 20.77 28.10
N LEU A 266 0.88 19.47 28.40
CA LEU A 266 0.07 18.48 27.70
C LEU A 266 -1.44 18.76 27.80
N THR A 267 -1.90 19.54 28.78
CA THR A 267 -3.34 19.90 28.92
C THR A 267 -3.80 20.86 27.82
N LYS A 268 -2.87 21.49 27.11
CA LYS A 268 -3.12 22.38 25.98
C LYS A 268 -3.22 21.65 24.64
N LEU A 269 -3.02 20.34 24.60
CA LEU A 269 -2.90 19.54 23.38
C LEU A 269 -3.91 18.38 23.33
N ASN A 270 -4.54 18.24 22.19
CA ASN A 270 -5.17 17.00 21.75
C ASN A 270 -4.14 16.23 20.91
N ILE A 271 -3.48 15.24 21.50
CA ILE A 271 -2.47 14.46 20.82
C ILE A 271 -3.18 13.38 20.00
N VAL A 272 -3.02 13.41 18.68
CA VAL A 272 -3.64 12.47 17.75
C VAL A 272 -2.79 11.21 17.62
N GLU A 273 -1.47 11.39 17.49
CA GLU A 273 -0.51 10.30 17.34
C GLU A 273 0.86 10.72 17.90
N THR A 274 1.66 9.74 18.33
CA THR A 274 3.08 9.87 18.72
C THR A 274 3.85 8.65 18.25
N GLY A 275 5.17 8.76 18.19
CA GLY A 275 6.09 7.73 17.71
C GLY A 275 7.23 8.36 16.91
N PRO A 276 7.57 7.87 15.71
CA PRO A 276 8.53 8.50 14.79
C PRO A 276 8.13 9.92 14.40
N PHE A 277 6.85 10.22 14.49
CA PHE A 277 6.29 11.57 14.34
C PHE A 277 5.15 11.76 15.35
N ALA A 278 4.74 13.02 15.55
CA ALA A 278 3.57 13.34 16.36
C ALA A 278 2.68 14.34 15.64
N GLN A 279 1.36 14.18 15.81
CA GLN A 279 0.35 15.14 15.35
C GLN A 279 -0.39 15.71 16.53
N LEU A 280 -0.34 17.04 16.66
CA LEU A 280 -0.85 17.80 17.78
C LEU A 280 -1.90 18.82 17.30
N ASP A 281 -3.10 18.72 17.83
CA ASP A 281 -4.15 19.71 17.71
C ASP A 281 -4.14 20.57 18.99
N VAL A 282 -4.11 21.87 18.85
CA VAL A 282 -3.98 22.81 19.98
C VAL A 282 -5.37 23.19 20.48
N VAL A 283 -5.64 22.98 21.76
CA VAL A 283 -6.98 23.21 22.35
C VAL A 283 -7.48 24.67 22.17
N ASN A 284 -6.57 25.63 22.16
CA ASN A 284 -6.87 27.05 21.94
C ASN A 284 -5.99 27.60 20.83
N ASP A 285 -6.59 27.91 19.69
CA ASP A 285 -5.90 28.40 18.48
C ASP A 285 -4.98 29.60 18.73
N ASN A 286 -5.33 30.48 19.71
CA ASN A 286 -4.48 31.61 20.08
C ASN A 286 -3.12 31.20 20.69
N GLU A 287 -2.99 29.96 21.12
CA GLU A 287 -1.76 29.44 21.72
C GLU A 287 -0.88 28.65 20.72
N ILE A 288 -1.34 28.42 19.47
CA ILE A 288 -0.58 27.67 18.45
C ILE A 288 0.85 28.24 18.31
N GLU A 289 0.98 29.57 18.17
CA GLU A 289 2.30 30.18 18.02
C GLU A 289 3.19 30.00 19.25
N SER A 290 2.65 30.16 20.45
CA SER A 290 3.43 30.02 21.68
C SER A 290 3.86 28.58 21.93
N ILE A 291 3.01 27.61 21.59
CA ILE A 291 3.32 26.16 21.68
C ILE A 291 4.35 25.79 20.61
N TYR A 292 4.19 26.28 19.38
CA TYR A 292 5.19 26.10 18.33
C TYR A 292 6.59 26.58 18.78
N GLN A 293 6.67 27.78 19.33
CA GLN A 293 7.93 28.34 19.80
C GLN A 293 8.53 27.56 20.98
N SER A 294 7.71 26.95 21.83
CA SER A 294 8.18 26.10 22.92
C SER A 294 8.72 24.74 22.44
N LEU A 295 8.39 24.32 21.24
CA LEU A 295 8.83 23.06 20.63
C LEU A 295 9.89 23.26 19.53
N PHE A 296 10.00 24.48 18.98
CA PHE A 296 10.91 24.77 17.88
C PHE A 296 12.36 24.78 18.34
N GLN A 297 13.18 23.94 17.70
CA GLN A 297 14.62 23.81 17.98
C GLN A 297 14.98 23.42 19.42
N VAL A 298 14.07 22.80 20.18
CA VAL A 298 14.36 22.39 21.57
C VAL A 298 15.17 21.10 21.64
N HIS A 299 15.20 20.32 20.57
CA HIS A 299 15.96 19.08 20.48
C HIS A 299 16.56 18.93 19.08
N PRO A 300 17.86 18.54 18.96
CA PRO A 300 18.51 18.44 17.64
C PRO A 300 17.89 17.39 16.72
N GLU A 301 17.26 16.38 17.29
CA GLU A 301 16.62 15.26 16.58
C GLU A 301 15.09 15.44 16.44
N LEU A 302 14.61 16.69 16.50
CA LEU A 302 13.19 17.02 16.37
C LEU A 302 12.98 18.19 15.41
N GLU A 303 12.26 17.94 14.35
CA GLU A 303 11.71 18.95 13.47
C GLU A 303 10.26 19.25 13.82
N VAL A 304 9.86 20.51 13.77
CA VAL A 304 8.50 20.96 14.12
C VAL A 304 7.96 21.82 13.01
N TYR A 305 6.79 21.44 12.49
CA TYR A 305 6.11 22.14 11.41
C TYR A 305 4.69 22.54 11.82
N LYS A 306 4.29 23.75 11.43
CA LYS A 306 2.89 24.16 11.46
C LYS A 306 2.16 23.52 10.28
N ARG A 307 0.84 23.39 10.35
CA ARG A 307 -0.05 22.76 9.37
C ARG A 307 0.32 23.03 7.90
N TYR A 308 0.68 24.24 7.54
CA TYR A 308 1.01 24.63 6.16
C TYR A 308 2.49 24.95 5.95
N GLY A 309 3.35 24.51 6.85
CA GLY A 309 4.77 24.82 6.85
C GLY A 309 5.68 23.63 6.48
N PHE A 310 5.13 22.57 5.92
CA PHE A 310 5.90 21.41 5.52
C PHE A 310 6.83 21.70 4.34
N PRO A 311 8.04 21.11 4.30
CA PRO A 311 8.86 21.06 3.11
C PRO A 311 8.08 20.45 1.93
N SER A 312 8.26 21.03 0.73
CA SER A 312 7.50 20.63 -0.47
C SER A 312 7.73 19.16 -0.87
N GLU A 313 8.89 18.61 -0.53
CA GLU A 313 9.27 17.22 -0.79
C GLU A 313 8.44 16.19 -0.02
N TYR A 314 7.75 16.58 1.04
CA TYR A 314 6.83 15.70 1.76
C TYR A 314 5.44 15.62 1.11
N TYR A 315 5.14 16.51 0.16
CA TYR A 315 3.83 16.55 -0.52
C TYR A 315 2.63 16.60 0.43
N LEU A 316 2.82 17.16 1.63
CA LEU A 316 1.76 17.47 2.59
C LEU A 316 1.54 18.98 2.60
N THR A 317 0.46 19.45 1.95
CA THR A 317 0.29 20.88 1.71
C THR A 317 -0.96 21.47 2.35
N ASP A 318 -2.13 20.88 2.09
CA ASP A 318 -3.43 21.49 2.36
C ASP A 318 -4.50 20.51 2.85
N ASN A 319 -4.14 19.27 3.16
CA ASN A 319 -5.10 18.29 3.65
C ASN A 319 -5.63 18.72 5.03
N PRO A 320 -6.97 18.82 5.22
CA PRO A 320 -7.56 19.26 6.47
C PRO A 320 -7.27 18.35 7.67
N ARG A 321 -6.83 17.11 7.42
CA ARG A 321 -6.48 16.12 8.45
C ARG A 321 -5.10 16.33 9.04
N ILE A 322 -4.26 17.19 8.43
CA ILE A 322 -3.01 17.65 9.04
C ILE A 322 -3.36 18.51 10.25
N GLN A 323 -2.82 18.16 11.42
CA GLN A 323 -3.11 18.88 12.66
C GLN A 323 -2.33 20.21 12.74
N ASP A 324 -2.57 21.02 13.77
CA ASP A 324 -1.96 22.37 13.90
C ASP A 324 -0.44 22.31 13.90
N LEU A 325 0.12 21.30 14.58
CA LEU A 325 1.55 21.04 14.62
C LEU A 325 1.83 19.57 14.29
N THR A 326 2.83 19.34 13.46
CA THR A 326 3.42 18.03 13.23
C THR A 326 4.89 18.07 13.62
N LEU A 327 5.27 17.10 14.40
CA LEU A 327 6.63 16.89 14.88
C LEU A 327 7.21 15.66 14.18
N ILE A 328 8.43 15.73 13.70
CA ILE A 328 9.12 14.62 13.01
C ILE A 328 10.41 14.35 13.80
N ALA A 329 10.56 13.13 14.28
CA ALA A 329 11.81 12.68 14.88
C ALA A 329 12.78 12.23 13.79
N SER A 330 14.08 12.46 14.02
CA SER A 330 15.13 11.84 13.21
C SER A 330 15.05 10.31 13.26
N ASN A 331 15.61 9.64 12.26
CA ASN A 331 15.61 8.18 12.20
C ASN A 331 16.12 7.57 13.53
N HIS A 332 15.47 6.50 14.00
CA HIS A 332 15.70 5.83 15.30
C HIS A 332 15.24 6.60 16.55
N TRP A 333 14.72 7.82 16.45
CA TRP A 333 14.19 8.57 17.59
C TRP A 333 12.68 8.39 17.71
N THR A 334 12.17 8.39 18.94
CA THR A 334 10.75 8.20 19.22
C THR A 334 10.21 9.33 20.09
N ILE A 335 9.14 9.98 19.63
CA ILE A 335 8.41 10.98 20.40
C ILE A 335 7.42 10.27 21.31
N ILE A 336 7.55 10.48 22.62
CA ILE A 336 6.64 9.95 23.64
C ILE A 336 5.91 11.11 24.32
N LYS A 337 4.63 10.90 24.59
CA LYS A 337 3.76 11.91 25.19
C LYS A 337 4.28 12.38 26.55
N ASP A 338 4.48 11.47 27.48
CA ASP A 338 4.71 11.77 28.90
C ASP A 338 5.81 10.89 29.50
N ARG A 339 6.83 11.54 30.03
CA ARG A 339 7.94 10.88 30.73
C ARG A 339 7.46 9.98 31.90
N SER A 340 6.44 10.39 32.61
CA SER A 340 5.91 9.63 33.76
C SER A 340 5.31 8.28 33.34
N GLN A 341 4.90 8.13 32.10
CA GLN A 341 4.31 6.91 31.55
C GLN A 341 5.35 5.99 30.89
N PHE A 342 6.58 6.47 30.70
CA PHE A 342 7.64 5.69 30.08
C PHE A 342 8.28 4.71 31.06
N LYS A 343 8.20 3.42 30.72
CA LYS A 343 8.71 2.34 31.57
C LYS A 343 10.18 2.00 31.37
N GLY A 344 10.91 2.82 30.59
CA GLY A 344 12.33 2.63 30.31
C GLY A 344 12.67 1.42 29.43
N ASN A 345 11.70 0.92 28.66
CA ASN A 345 11.89 -0.24 27.80
C ASN A 345 11.24 0.02 26.43
N LEU A 346 12.00 0.62 25.53
CA LEU A 346 11.66 0.73 24.11
C LEU A 346 12.63 -0.18 23.36
N ARG A 347 12.12 -1.25 22.78
CA ARG A 347 12.88 -2.24 22.00
C ARG A 347 12.08 -2.62 20.77
N GLY A 348 12.76 -3.14 19.76
CA GLY A 348 12.17 -3.52 18.50
C GLY A 348 12.43 -2.50 17.41
N GLY A 349 11.45 -2.28 16.54
CA GLY A 349 11.54 -1.31 15.45
C GLY A 349 10.28 -0.47 15.33
N ASP A 350 10.40 0.61 14.59
CA ASP A 350 9.29 1.46 14.17
C ASP A 350 9.55 2.04 12.76
N HIS A 351 8.50 2.57 12.17
CA HIS A 351 8.51 3.19 10.86
C HIS A 351 7.57 4.42 10.86
N GLY A 352 7.69 5.30 9.87
CA GLY A 352 6.98 6.59 9.84
C GLY A 352 7.94 7.77 9.85
N TYR A 353 9.23 7.50 9.74
CA TYR A 353 10.28 8.50 9.58
C TYR A 353 10.25 9.10 8.17
N SER A 354 11.14 10.06 7.91
CA SER A 354 11.29 10.66 6.59
C SER A 354 11.59 9.59 5.52
N PRO A 355 10.96 9.64 4.34
CA PRO A 355 11.27 8.74 3.23
C PRO A 355 12.69 8.95 2.65
N THR A 356 13.42 9.97 3.09
CA THR A 356 14.85 10.14 2.78
C THR A 356 15.75 9.17 3.55
N ALA A 357 15.26 8.64 4.68
CA ALA A 357 15.93 7.59 5.43
C ALA A 357 15.77 6.25 4.69
N THR A 358 16.90 5.65 4.30
CA THR A 358 16.88 4.39 3.54
C THR A 358 16.27 3.23 4.31
N ASP A 359 16.30 3.26 5.64
CA ASP A 359 15.61 2.29 6.50
C ASP A 359 14.09 2.25 6.25
N MET A 360 13.52 3.32 5.69
CA MET A 360 12.11 3.40 5.34
C MET A 360 11.79 2.85 3.95
N HIS A 361 12.80 2.54 3.12
CA HIS A 361 12.54 2.00 1.80
C HIS A 361 12.12 0.53 1.87
N GLY A 362 11.04 0.21 1.16
CA GLY A 362 10.57 -1.14 0.95
C GLY A 362 11.17 -1.79 -0.29
N ILE A 363 10.54 -2.86 -0.75
CA ILE A 363 10.93 -3.61 -1.94
C ILE A 363 9.98 -3.36 -3.11
N PHE A 364 10.50 -3.47 -4.33
CA PHE A 364 9.76 -3.69 -5.55
C PHE A 364 10.49 -4.75 -6.39
N ILE A 365 9.84 -5.90 -6.57
CA ILE A 365 10.25 -6.94 -7.51
C ILE A 365 9.06 -7.32 -8.38
N GLY A 366 9.34 -7.72 -9.62
CA GLY A 366 8.29 -8.12 -10.56
C GLY A 366 8.79 -9.14 -11.56
N THR A 367 7.89 -10.03 -12.01
CA THR A 367 8.15 -11.01 -13.06
C THR A 367 6.89 -11.25 -13.89
N GLY A 368 7.05 -11.74 -15.09
CA GLY A 368 5.96 -12.04 -16.01
C GLY A 368 6.23 -11.48 -17.40
N PRO A 369 5.27 -11.62 -18.33
CA PRO A 369 5.47 -11.30 -19.73
C PRO A 369 5.74 -9.82 -20.03
N ASP A 370 5.31 -8.89 -19.15
CA ASP A 370 5.50 -7.46 -19.36
C ASP A 370 6.80 -6.92 -18.75
N PHE A 371 7.50 -7.70 -17.93
CA PHE A 371 8.73 -7.30 -17.26
C PHE A 371 9.99 -7.67 -18.05
N LYS A 372 11.04 -6.85 -17.94
CA LYS A 372 12.40 -7.23 -18.34
C LYS A 372 12.87 -8.45 -17.54
N LYS A 373 13.87 -9.15 -18.06
CA LYS A 373 14.45 -10.32 -17.36
C LYS A 373 15.82 -9.99 -16.81
N GLY A 374 16.05 -10.36 -15.54
CA GLY A 374 17.32 -10.18 -14.84
C GLY A 374 17.74 -8.72 -14.75
N PHE A 375 16.78 -7.80 -14.61
CA PHE A 375 17.05 -6.36 -14.58
C PHE A 375 17.04 -5.82 -13.15
N PHE A 376 18.17 -5.27 -12.73
CA PHE A 376 18.27 -4.50 -11.49
C PHE A 376 18.21 -3.01 -11.82
N GLY A 377 17.17 -2.34 -11.34
CA GLY A 377 16.88 -0.93 -11.65
C GLY A 377 17.11 0.00 -10.46
N PRO A 378 17.05 1.33 -10.70
CA PRO A 378 17.15 2.33 -9.65
C PRO A 378 15.98 2.26 -8.66
N ARG A 379 16.11 2.98 -7.54
CA ARG A 379 14.99 3.23 -6.63
C ARG A 379 13.86 3.93 -7.33
N ILE A 380 12.63 3.54 -7.01
CA ILE A 380 11.40 4.11 -7.58
C ILE A 380 10.45 4.53 -6.46
N LYS A 381 9.69 5.61 -6.65
CA LYS A 381 8.64 6.00 -5.70
C LYS A 381 7.40 5.12 -5.89
N ASN A 382 6.77 4.75 -4.80
CA ASN A 382 5.64 3.84 -4.78
C ASN A 382 4.41 4.33 -5.58
N ILE A 383 4.22 5.65 -5.69
CA ILE A 383 3.11 6.25 -6.47
C ILE A 383 3.17 5.94 -7.98
N HIS A 384 4.34 5.59 -8.53
CA HIS A 384 4.48 5.32 -9.97
C HIS A 384 3.96 3.93 -10.37
N LEU A 385 3.75 3.03 -9.38
CA LEU A 385 3.30 1.66 -9.64
C LEU A 385 1.85 1.57 -10.14
N TYR A 386 0.99 2.53 -9.75
CA TYR A 386 -0.39 2.58 -10.24
C TYR A 386 -0.47 2.75 -11.76
N GLU A 387 0.24 3.74 -12.30
CA GLU A 387 0.33 3.99 -13.74
C GLU A 387 0.93 2.78 -14.49
N MET A 388 1.97 2.16 -13.91
CA MET A 388 2.58 0.95 -14.46
C MET A 388 1.56 -0.19 -14.58
N MET A 389 0.83 -0.49 -13.51
CA MET A 389 -0.19 -1.54 -13.52
C MET A 389 -1.34 -1.23 -14.47
N CYS A 390 -1.78 0.02 -14.56
CA CYS A 390 -2.78 0.44 -15.55
C CYS A 390 -2.29 0.22 -16.98
N SER A 391 -1.04 0.57 -17.27
CA SER A 391 -0.41 0.36 -18.58
C SER A 391 -0.34 -1.14 -18.93
N MET A 392 0.12 -1.99 -18.03
CA MET A 392 0.19 -3.44 -18.21
C MET A 392 -1.18 -4.08 -18.48
N MET A 393 -2.23 -3.60 -17.82
CA MET A 393 -3.61 -4.05 -18.06
C MET A 393 -4.27 -3.37 -19.27
N ASN A 394 -3.61 -2.41 -19.92
CA ASN A 394 -4.18 -1.59 -20.98
C ASN A 394 -5.53 -0.96 -20.57
N ILE A 395 -5.55 -0.31 -19.41
CA ILE A 395 -6.69 0.45 -18.88
C ILE A 395 -6.31 1.92 -18.67
N GLN A 396 -7.31 2.80 -18.70
CA GLN A 396 -7.10 4.22 -18.44
C GLN A 396 -6.93 4.46 -16.93
N PRO A 397 -5.83 5.08 -16.50
CA PRO A 397 -5.66 5.45 -15.11
C PRO A 397 -6.66 6.55 -14.71
N SER A 398 -7.09 6.54 -13.45
CA SER A 398 -7.81 7.65 -12.84
C SER A 398 -6.85 8.78 -12.47
N LEU A 399 -7.39 9.92 -12.02
CA LEU A 399 -6.59 11.05 -11.55
C LEU A 399 -5.63 10.61 -10.43
N ASN A 400 -4.34 10.82 -10.64
CA ASN A 400 -3.26 10.41 -9.74
C ASN A 400 -2.06 11.38 -9.83
N ASP A 401 -1.02 11.15 -9.03
CA ASP A 401 0.21 11.94 -8.96
C ASP A 401 1.42 11.16 -9.53
N GLY A 402 1.20 9.95 -10.00
CA GLY A 402 2.21 9.07 -10.55
C GLY A 402 2.68 9.51 -11.94
N ASN A 403 3.74 8.89 -12.39
CA ASN A 403 4.27 9.09 -13.74
C ASN A 403 4.71 7.74 -14.30
N LEU A 404 4.10 7.32 -15.40
CA LEU A 404 4.42 6.07 -16.07
C LEU A 404 5.90 6.01 -16.53
N GLU A 405 6.46 7.12 -17.00
CA GLU A 405 7.84 7.17 -17.53
C GLU A 405 8.87 6.69 -16.49
N GLU A 406 8.62 6.97 -15.21
CA GLU A 406 9.51 6.55 -14.11
C GLU A 406 9.56 5.03 -13.91
N SER A 407 8.52 4.32 -14.33
CA SER A 407 8.40 2.88 -14.20
C SER A 407 8.66 2.09 -15.48
N LEU A 408 8.64 2.75 -16.66
CA LEU A 408 8.88 2.09 -17.96
C LEU A 408 10.25 1.39 -18.04
N ILE A 409 11.24 1.84 -17.26
CA ILE A 409 12.56 1.23 -17.22
C ILE A 409 12.52 -0.25 -16.81
N PHE A 410 11.50 -0.69 -16.08
CA PHE A 410 11.31 -2.06 -15.62
C PHE A 410 10.53 -2.94 -16.62
N LEU A 411 9.81 -2.32 -17.57
CA LEU A 411 8.99 -3.01 -18.56
C LEU A 411 9.76 -3.30 -19.87
N GLN A 412 9.24 -4.30 -20.64
CA GLN A 412 9.79 -4.67 -21.94
C GLN A 412 9.55 -3.63 -23.01
#